data_c1dcb9df24733b0f09aa8bbae551fc8c
#
_entry.id   c1dcb9df24733b0f09aa8bbae551fc8c
#
_cell.length_a   1.000
_cell.length_b   1.000
_cell.length_c   1.000
_cell.angle_alpha   90.00
_cell.angle_beta   90.00
_cell.angle_gamma   90.00
#
_symmetry.space_group_name_H-M   'P 1'
#
loop_
_entity.id
_entity.type
_entity.pdbx_description
1 polymer ?
#
loop_
_entity_poly.entity_id
_entity_poly.type
_entity_poly.pdbx_seq_one_letter_code
_entity_poly.pdbx_strand_id
1 'polypeptide(L)'
;ARDKAINATIGTALDEDGSAMCLPSLRDQVNLPQNSVFPYAPSPGLPAIRAAWKQMMVEKNPSLAGKTFSQPIVTCALTHGLSMAGYLFCDAGDALITPDLYWENYDLLFSLACGARLVRFPTFSAAGAFNVAGLRTALRRQRGEKILVSLNFPNNPTGYTPLAAEIPRIVEVLTEAADRGRKLVVLIDDAYFGLVFEDGVFRESMFTVLCDAHPNILAVKLDGPTKEDYVWGFRIG
;
A
#
# COMPACT_ATOMS: atom_id res chain seq x y z
N ALA A 1 23.78 13.35 -10.72
CA ALA A 1 23.63 12.77 -9.37
C ALA A 1 24.95 12.34 -8.77
N ARG A 2 25.93 11.88 -9.59
CA ARG A 2 27.23 11.34 -9.09
C ARG A 2 28.09 12.36 -8.31
N ASP A 3 27.89 13.64 -8.52
CA ASP A 3 28.71 14.71 -7.90
C ASP A 3 28.03 15.35 -6.67
N LYS A 4 26.95 14.76 -6.16
CA LYS A 4 26.26 15.26 -4.97
C LYS A 4 26.72 14.48 -3.73
N ALA A 5 26.95 15.19 -2.63
CA ALA A 5 27.36 14.60 -1.37
C ALA A 5 26.33 13.59 -0.80
N ILE A 6 25.04 13.78 -1.11
CA ILE A 6 23.96 12.88 -0.72
C ILE A 6 23.18 12.51 -1.98
N ASN A 7 23.06 11.21 -2.23
CA ASN A 7 22.23 10.67 -3.31
C ASN A 7 21.11 9.81 -2.73
N ALA A 8 19.88 10.31 -2.76
CA ALA A 8 18.68 9.64 -2.30
C ALA A 8 17.70 9.32 -3.46
N THR A 9 18.23 9.11 -4.68
CA THR A 9 17.41 8.81 -5.87
C THR A 9 16.99 7.33 -5.96
N ILE A 10 17.63 6.45 -5.18
CA ILE A 10 17.31 5.03 -5.09
C ILE A 10 16.82 4.76 -3.67
N GLY A 11 15.65 4.14 -3.54
CA GLY A 11 15.01 3.86 -2.25
C GLY A 11 15.61 2.66 -1.50
N THR A 12 16.92 2.46 -1.58
CA THR A 12 17.66 1.44 -0.82
C THR A 12 18.48 2.13 0.25
N ALA A 13 18.33 1.69 1.51
CA ALA A 13 19.21 2.15 2.57
C ALA A 13 20.61 1.54 2.42
N LEU A 14 21.63 2.36 2.59
CA LEU A 14 23.03 1.96 2.46
C LEU A 14 23.78 2.21 3.77
N ASP A 15 24.71 1.33 4.08
CA ASP A 15 25.71 1.53 5.13
C ASP A 15 26.75 2.58 4.69
N GLU A 16 27.61 3.02 5.62
CA GLU A 16 28.62 4.05 5.36
C GLU A 16 29.63 3.67 4.27
N ASP A 17 29.87 2.38 4.08
CA ASP A 17 30.75 1.83 3.03
C ASP A 17 30.05 1.70 1.65
N GLY A 18 28.77 2.07 1.58
CA GLY A 18 27.95 1.98 0.36
C GLY A 18 27.34 0.60 0.09
N SER A 19 27.53 -0.37 0.98
CA SER A 19 26.83 -1.65 0.89
C SER A 19 25.34 -1.50 1.26
N ALA A 20 24.49 -2.38 0.72
CA ALA A 20 23.07 -2.38 1.08
C ALA A 20 22.91 -2.83 2.54
N MET A 21 22.18 -2.03 3.33
CA MET A 21 21.81 -2.41 4.69
C MET A 21 21.03 -3.71 4.69
N CYS A 22 21.25 -4.54 5.69
CA CYS A 22 20.50 -5.77 5.92
C CYS A 22 20.35 -6.03 7.42
N LEU A 23 19.25 -6.64 7.81
CA LEU A 23 19.07 -7.10 9.19
C LEU A 23 19.95 -8.33 9.43
N PRO A 24 20.81 -8.35 10.47
CA PRO A 24 21.66 -9.51 10.77
C PRO A 24 20.86 -10.81 10.95
N SER A 25 19.68 -10.72 11.56
CA SER A 25 18.77 -11.85 11.76
C SER A 25 18.26 -12.48 10.46
N LEU A 26 18.19 -11.71 9.37
CA LEU A 26 17.77 -12.19 8.04
C LEU A 26 18.96 -12.66 7.21
N ARG A 27 20.10 -11.99 7.30
CA ARG A 27 21.30 -12.35 6.56
C ARG A 27 21.70 -13.82 6.74
N ASP A 28 21.58 -14.31 7.97
CA ASP A 28 21.98 -15.67 8.31
C ASP A 28 20.93 -16.73 7.87
N GLN A 29 19.76 -16.30 7.40
CA GLN A 29 18.65 -17.17 6.96
C GLN A 29 18.61 -17.36 5.43
N VAL A 30 19.52 -16.78 4.66
CA VAL A 30 19.50 -16.91 3.18
C VAL A 30 19.92 -18.29 2.67
N ASN A 31 20.62 -19.09 3.48
CA ASN A 31 20.93 -20.48 3.17
C ASN A 31 19.74 -21.40 3.49
N LEU A 32 18.96 -21.70 2.47
CA LEU A 32 17.79 -22.56 2.63
C LEU A 32 18.09 -23.99 2.23
N PRO A 33 17.52 -24.99 2.94
CA PRO A 33 17.66 -26.39 2.57
C PRO A 33 17.03 -26.67 1.21
N GLN A 34 17.61 -27.61 0.47
CA GLN A 34 17.19 -27.98 -0.88
C GLN A 34 15.67 -28.23 -1.00
N ASN A 35 15.10 -28.93 -0.04
CA ASN A 35 13.66 -29.23 0.00
C ASN A 35 12.74 -28.02 0.20
N SER A 36 13.30 -26.88 0.60
CA SER A 36 12.54 -25.62 0.73
C SER A 36 12.59 -24.76 -0.53
N VAL A 37 13.53 -25.04 -1.44
CA VAL A 37 13.81 -24.18 -2.62
C VAL A 37 13.30 -24.78 -3.92
N PHE A 38 13.49 -26.09 -4.12
CA PHE A 38 13.26 -26.73 -5.42
C PHE A 38 11.83 -27.25 -5.66
N PRO A 39 11.03 -27.64 -4.67
CA PRO A 39 9.65 -28.05 -4.92
C PRO A 39 8.79 -26.87 -5.43
N TYR A 40 7.73 -27.19 -6.16
CA TYR A 40 6.74 -26.20 -6.55
C TYR A 40 6.07 -25.58 -5.33
N ALA A 41 6.02 -24.25 -5.30
CA ALA A 41 5.17 -23.53 -4.37
C ALA A 41 3.72 -23.49 -4.90
N PRO A 42 2.71 -23.59 -4.01
CA PRO A 42 1.32 -23.35 -4.41
C PRO A 42 1.13 -21.94 -4.96
N SER A 43 0.23 -21.79 -5.95
CA SER A 43 -0.02 -20.50 -6.61
C SER A 43 -0.30 -19.32 -5.65
N PRO A 44 -1.05 -19.49 -4.54
CA PRO A 44 -1.24 -18.40 -3.58
C PRO A 44 -0.07 -18.22 -2.59
N GLY A 45 1.00 -19.00 -2.70
CA GLY A 45 2.12 -19.07 -1.76
C GLY A 45 1.99 -20.19 -0.73
N LEU A 46 3.11 -20.50 -0.07
CA LEU A 46 3.15 -21.55 0.96
C LEU A 46 2.20 -21.22 2.13
N PRO A 47 1.38 -22.19 2.59
CA PRO A 47 0.43 -21.97 3.69
C PRO A 47 1.09 -21.40 4.97
N ALA A 48 2.30 -21.85 5.26
CA ALA A 48 3.03 -21.40 6.45
C ALA A 48 3.35 -19.92 6.44
N ILE A 49 3.88 -19.39 5.31
CA ILE A 49 4.20 -17.95 5.20
C ILE A 49 2.94 -17.11 5.19
N ARG A 50 1.87 -17.57 4.55
CA ARG A 50 0.57 -16.86 4.52
C ARG A 50 -0.04 -16.75 5.92
N ALA A 51 0.03 -17.83 6.71
CA ALA A 51 -0.43 -17.83 8.10
C ALA A 51 0.42 -16.92 8.97
N ALA A 52 1.76 -17.03 8.87
CA ALA A 52 2.69 -16.19 9.63
C ALA A 52 2.51 -14.69 9.28
N TRP A 53 2.35 -14.36 8.00
CA TRP A 53 2.10 -12.98 7.57
C TRP A 53 0.78 -12.44 8.13
N LYS A 54 -0.28 -13.24 8.07
CA LYS A 54 -1.58 -12.85 8.66
C LYS A 54 -1.49 -12.61 10.15
N GLN A 55 -0.76 -13.44 10.88
CA GLN A 55 -0.51 -13.27 12.31
C GLN A 55 0.26 -11.96 12.56
N MET A 56 1.35 -11.73 11.84
CA MET A 56 2.15 -10.50 11.93
C MET A 56 1.33 -9.25 11.61
N MET A 57 0.44 -9.32 10.61
CA MET A 57 -0.50 -8.22 10.34
C MET A 57 -1.33 -7.85 11.56
N VAL A 58 -1.87 -8.83 12.30
CA VAL A 58 -2.65 -8.59 13.53
C VAL A 58 -1.76 -8.06 14.65
N GLU A 59 -0.55 -8.58 14.80
CA GLU A 59 0.41 -8.13 15.81
C GLU A 59 0.82 -6.67 15.61
N LYS A 60 1.10 -6.30 14.37
CA LYS A 60 1.49 -4.91 14.01
C LYS A 60 0.29 -3.96 13.90
N ASN A 61 -0.91 -4.49 13.78
CA ASN A 61 -2.16 -3.73 13.66
C ASN A 61 -3.20 -4.29 14.64
N PRO A 62 -3.11 -3.95 15.93
CA PRO A 62 -3.99 -4.48 16.97
C PRO A 62 -5.49 -4.27 16.69
N SER A 63 -5.85 -3.22 15.95
CA SER A 63 -7.24 -2.95 15.53
C SER A 63 -7.82 -3.99 14.56
N LEU A 64 -7.00 -4.94 14.04
CA LEU A 64 -7.48 -6.09 13.26
C LEU A 64 -7.98 -7.25 14.13
N ALA A 65 -7.72 -7.21 15.43
CA ALA A 65 -8.16 -8.28 16.34
C ALA A 65 -9.68 -8.47 16.26
N GLY A 66 -10.13 -9.70 15.99
CA GLY A 66 -11.55 -10.03 15.85
C GLY A 66 -12.18 -9.65 14.50
N LYS A 67 -11.48 -8.96 13.61
CA LYS A 67 -12.00 -8.66 12.27
C LYS A 67 -11.80 -9.83 11.30
N THR A 68 -12.70 -9.95 10.33
CA THR A 68 -12.64 -10.99 9.30
C THR A 68 -12.03 -10.42 8.02
N PHE A 69 -10.96 -11.05 7.55
CA PHE A 69 -10.32 -10.75 6.28
C PHE A 69 -9.64 -12.00 5.68
N SER A 70 -9.36 -11.98 4.40
CA SER A 70 -8.80 -13.14 3.68
C SER A 70 -7.40 -13.51 4.18
N GLN A 71 -6.97 -14.71 3.83
CA GLN A 71 -5.56 -15.06 3.89
C GLN A 71 -4.79 -14.27 2.83
N PRO A 72 -3.60 -13.74 3.13
CA PRO A 72 -2.77 -13.05 2.13
C PRO A 72 -2.37 -14.00 0.99
N ILE A 73 -2.11 -13.42 -0.17
CA ILE A 73 -1.58 -14.11 -1.36
C ILE A 73 -0.17 -13.58 -1.59
N VAL A 74 0.78 -14.48 -1.77
CA VAL A 74 2.17 -14.12 -2.02
C VAL A 74 2.36 -13.66 -3.46
N THR A 75 3.02 -12.53 -3.65
CA THR A 75 3.32 -11.95 -4.97
C THR A 75 4.82 -11.69 -5.12
N CYS A 76 5.26 -11.42 -6.36
CA CYS A 76 6.63 -10.97 -6.63
C CYS A 76 6.75 -9.47 -6.32
N ALA A 77 6.87 -9.13 -5.05
CA ALA A 77 6.84 -7.79 -4.47
C ALA A 77 5.52 -7.02 -4.71
N LEU A 78 5.42 -5.82 -4.12
CA LEU A 78 4.20 -5.00 -4.17
C LEU A 78 3.82 -4.58 -5.59
N THR A 79 4.79 -4.31 -6.46
CA THR A 79 4.51 -3.97 -7.86
C THR A 79 3.69 -5.04 -8.56
N HIS A 80 3.99 -6.33 -8.33
CA HIS A 80 3.19 -7.43 -8.84
C HIS A 80 1.82 -7.47 -8.17
N GLY A 81 1.74 -7.28 -6.85
CA GLY A 81 0.46 -7.18 -6.13
C GLY A 81 -0.43 -6.07 -6.67
N LEU A 82 0.12 -4.87 -6.92
CA LEU A 82 -0.59 -3.75 -7.55
C LEU A 82 -1.05 -4.08 -8.98
N SER A 83 -0.19 -4.73 -9.77
CA SER A 83 -0.56 -5.19 -11.11
C SER A 83 -1.72 -6.18 -11.09
N MET A 84 -1.69 -7.14 -10.15
CA MET A 84 -2.77 -8.11 -9.98
C MET A 84 -4.07 -7.43 -9.50
N ALA A 85 -3.97 -6.44 -8.61
CA ALA A 85 -5.13 -5.64 -8.20
C ALA A 85 -5.71 -4.85 -9.39
N GLY A 86 -4.86 -4.28 -10.25
CA GLY A 86 -5.28 -3.66 -11.50
C GLY A 86 -6.02 -4.64 -12.41
N TYR A 87 -5.45 -5.82 -12.64
CA TYR A 87 -6.07 -6.86 -13.46
C TYR A 87 -7.43 -7.34 -12.92
N LEU A 88 -7.56 -7.47 -11.59
CA LEU A 88 -8.77 -8.00 -10.97
C LEU A 88 -9.90 -6.97 -10.84
N PHE A 89 -9.56 -5.71 -10.61
CA PHE A 89 -10.54 -4.71 -10.17
C PHE A 89 -10.69 -3.52 -11.12
N CYS A 90 -9.81 -3.35 -12.09
CA CYS A 90 -9.83 -2.19 -12.98
C CYS A 90 -10.26 -2.58 -14.39
N ASP A 91 -11.29 -1.92 -14.90
CA ASP A 91 -11.68 -1.97 -16.30
C ASP A 91 -11.22 -0.69 -17.03
N ALA A 92 -11.07 -0.78 -18.34
CA ALA A 92 -10.70 0.37 -19.16
C ALA A 92 -11.71 1.53 -18.99
N GLY A 93 -11.22 2.70 -18.68
CA GLY A 93 -12.04 3.90 -18.42
C GLY A 93 -12.45 4.08 -16.96
N ASP A 94 -12.21 3.12 -16.08
CA ASP A 94 -12.42 3.30 -14.63
C ASP A 94 -11.57 4.46 -14.09
N ALA A 95 -12.07 5.12 -13.05
CA ALA A 95 -11.31 6.13 -12.35
C ALA A 95 -10.46 5.51 -11.24
N LEU A 96 -9.16 5.75 -11.26
CA LEU A 96 -8.29 5.59 -10.10
C LEU A 96 -8.03 6.98 -9.49
N ILE A 97 -8.61 7.24 -8.32
CA ILE A 97 -8.39 8.46 -7.57
C ILE A 97 -7.12 8.32 -6.74
N THR A 98 -6.20 9.28 -6.89
CA THR A 98 -4.92 9.32 -6.17
C THR A 98 -4.54 10.77 -5.83
N PRO A 99 -3.77 11.04 -4.77
CA PRO A 99 -3.12 12.33 -4.60
C PRO A 99 -2.26 12.68 -5.83
N ASP A 100 -1.95 13.95 -6.04
CA ASP A 100 -1.10 14.40 -7.16
C ASP A 100 0.39 14.09 -6.93
N LEU A 101 0.82 13.92 -5.67
CA LEU A 101 2.13 13.41 -5.30
C LEU A 101 2.01 11.91 -5.00
N TYR A 102 2.25 11.09 -6.00
CA TYR A 102 2.12 9.64 -5.96
C TYR A 102 3.32 8.94 -6.63
N TRP A 103 3.43 7.65 -6.45
CA TRP A 103 4.46 6.85 -7.11
C TRP A 103 4.15 6.69 -8.60
N GLU A 104 5.05 7.21 -9.46
CA GLU A 104 4.85 7.31 -10.92
C GLU A 104 4.51 5.97 -11.61
N ASN A 105 4.91 4.85 -11.04
CA ASN A 105 4.56 3.55 -11.63
C ASN A 105 3.05 3.24 -11.62
N TYR A 106 2.23 4.00 -10.90
CA TYR A 106 0.77 3.87 -11.04
C TYR A 106 0.30 4.23 -12.46
N ASP A 107 0.99 5.12 -13.17
CA ASP A 107 0.71 5.38 -14.60
C ASP A 107 0.92 4.12 -15.45
N LEU A 108 2.02 3.39 -15.22
CA LEU A 108 2.31 2.14 -15.93
C LEU A 108 1.31 1.04 -15.60
N LEU A 109 1.04 0.84 -14.30
CA LEU A 109 0.26 -0.28 -13.79
C LEU A 109 -1.24 -0.14 -14.07
N PHE A 110 -1.78 1.07 -13.94
CA PHE A 110 -3.22 1.31 -14.04
C PHE A 110 -3.61 2.04 -15.32
N SER A 111 -2.91 3.11 -15.67
CA SER A 111 -3.27 3.89 -16.85
C SER A 111 -2.89 3.17 -18.14
N LEU A 112 -1.64 2.75 -18.28
CA LEU A 112 -1.17 2.13 -19.51
C LEU A 112 -1.59 0.67 -19.61
N ALA A 113 -1.44 -0.13 -18.54
CA ALA A 113 -1.73 -1.55 -18.59
C ALA A 113 -3.23 -1.87 -18.53
N CYS A 114 -4.01 -1.12 -17.72
CA CYS A 114 -5.44 -1.38 -17.49
C CYS A 114 -6.36 -0.39 -18.18
N GLY A 115 -5.84 0.72 -18.75
CA GLY A 115 -6.65 1.76 -19.37
C GLY A 115 -7.43 2.62 -18.37
N ALA A 116 -7.03 2.65 -17.10
CA ALA A 116 -7.64 3.51 -16.09
C ALA A 116 -7.35 4.98 -16.33
N ARG A 117 -8.28 5.82 -15.89
CA ARG A 117 -8.08 7.28 -15.84
C ARG A 117 -7.59 7.67 -14.45
N LEU A 118 -6.36 8.15 -14.32
CA LEU A 118 -5.87 8.70 -13.07
C LEU A 118 -6.54 10.05 -12.80
N VAL A 119 -7.30 10.11 -11.71
CA VAL A 119 -8.00 11.31 -11.24
C VAL A 119 -7.26 11.84 -10.03
N ARG A 120 -6.48 12.89 -10.25
CA ARG A 120 -5.61 13.45 -9.22
C ARG A 120 -6.28 14.58 -8.46
N PHE A 121 -5.96 14.69 -7.18
CA PHE A 121 -6.31 15.82 -6.33
C PHE A 121 -5.08 16.31 -5.57
N PRO A 122 -4.96 17.61 -5.22
CA PRO A 122 -3.82 18.11 -4.47
C PRO A 122 -3.63 17.33 -3.17
N THR A 123 -2.43 16.80 -2.94
CA THR A 123 -2.10 15.95 -1.78
C THR A 123 -2.35 16.66 -0.46
N PHE A 124 -1.94 17.94 -0.40
CA PHE A 124 -2.03 18.74 0.81
C PHE A 124 -3.08 19.83 0.71
N SER A 125 -3.74 20.08 1.82
CA SER A 125 -4.55 21.28 2.03
C SER A 125 -3.67 22.52 2.24
N ALA A 126 -4.28 23.70 2.25
CA ALA A 126 -3.56 24.93 2.58
C ALA A 126 -2.92 24.91 3.99
N ALA A 127 -3.38 24.06 4.88
CA ALA A 127 -2.82 23.88 6.24
C ALA A 127 -1.70 22.82 6.29
N GLY A 128 -1.28 22.24 5.16
CA GLY A 128 -0.24 21.22 5.10
C GLY A 128 -0.70 19.81 5.51
N ALA A 129 -1.96 19.63 5.88
CA ALA A 129 -2.55 18.32 6.20
C ALA A 129 -3.03 17.60 4.94
N PHE A 130 -3.34 16.30 5.03
CA PHE A 130 -3.93 15.57 3.91
C PHE A 130 -5.22 16.23 3.41
N ASN A 131 -5.35 16.38 2.10
CA ASN A 131 -6.45 17.12 1.50
C ASN A 131 -7.73 16.29 1.39
N VAL A 132 -8.37 16.03 2.52
CA VAL A 132 -9.65 15.29 2.61
C VAL A 132 -10.76 15.94 1.76
N ALA A 133 -10.79 17.28 1.67
CA ALA A 133 -11.75 18.00 0.83
C ALA A 133 -11.51 17.77 -0.66
N GLY A 134 -10.23 17.66 -1.07
CA GLY A 134 -9.83 17.31 -2.43
C GLY A 134 -10.27 15.89 -2.79
N LEU A 135 -10.04 14.90 -1.90
CA LEU A 135 -10.52 13.53 -2.05
C LEU A 135 -12.04 13.48 -2.19
N ARG A 136 -12.78 14.17 -1.30
CA ARG A 136 -14.25 14.24 -1.36
C ARG A 136 -14.72 14.81 -2.71
N THR A 137 -14.06 15.86 -3.20
CA THR A 137 -14.40 16.48 -4.48
C THR A 137 -14.10 15.55 -5.64
N ALA A 138 -12.96 14.87 -5.64
CA ALA A 138 -12.58 13.90 -6.66
C ALA A 138 -13.62 12.77 -6.75
N LEU A 139 -14.01 12.18 -5.61
CA LEU A 139 -15.04 11.12 -5.54
C LEU A 139 -16.40 11.60 -6.08
N ARG A 140 -16.84 12.79 -5.67
CA ARG A 140 -18.16 13.35 -6.10
C ARG A 140 -18.25 13.61 -7.59
N ARG A 141 -17.11 13.91 -8.26
CA ARG A 141 -17.05 14.18 -9.69
C ARG A 141 -17.12 12.92 -10.56
N GLN A 142 -16.89 11.73 -9.98
CA GLN A 142 -16.99 10.51 -10.77
C GLN A 142 -18.44 10.12 -11.01
N ARG A 143 -18.69 9.67 -12.25
CA ARG A 143 -20.03 9.22 -12.68
C ARG A 143 -20.18 7.70 -12.65
N GLY A 144 -19.08 6.95 -12.75
CA GLY A 144 -19.08 5.49 -12.73
C GLY A 144 -19.57 4.92 -11.39
N GLU A 145 -20.18 3.76 -11.43
CA GLU A 145 -20.59 3.02 -10.22
C GLU A 145 -19.39 2.55 -9.41
N LYS A 146 -18.37 2.02 -10.10
CA LYS A 146 -17.11 1.54 -9.53
C LYS A 146 -16.05 2.64 -9.60
N ILE A 147 -15.32 2.82 -8.50
CA ILE A 147 -14.23 3.79 -8.36
C ILE A 147 -13.09 3.12 -7.61
N LEU A 148 -11.89 3.21 -8.15
CA LEU A 148 -10.68 2.82 -7.43
C LEU A 148 -10.10 4.03 -6.71
N VAL A 149 -9.58 3.81 -5.50
CA VAL A 149 -8.89 4.84 -4.71
C VAL A 149 -7.55 4.27 -4.26
N SER A 150 -6.45 4.99 -4.45
CA SER A 150 -5.14 4.60 -3.93
C SER A 150 -4.78 5.43 -2.70
N LEU A 151 -4.45 4.76 -1.61
CA LEU A 151 -3.92 5.34 -0.39
C LEU A 151 -2.55 4.72 -0.11
N ASN A 152 -1.51 5.54 -0.08
CA ASN A 152 -0.14 5.12 0.20
C ASN A 152 0.40 5.93 1.37
N PHE A 153 0.55 5.28 2.54
CA PHE A 153 1.04 5.90 3.76
C PHE A 153 1.97 4.95 4.56
N PRO A 154 3.19 5.36 4.91
CA PRO A 154 3.86 6.61 4.50
C PRO A 154 3.90 6.77 2.99
N ASN A 155 3.69 7.99 2.51
CA ASN A 155 3.54 8.28 1.08
C ASN A 155 4.89 8.34 0.36
N ASN A 156 4.96 7.75 -0.81
CA ASN A 156 6.02 8.00 -1.78
C ASN A 156 5.49 8.99 -2.86
N PRO A 157 6.10 10.20 -3.02
CA PRO A 157 7.46 10.56 -2.61
C PRO A 157 7.56 11.45 -1.35
N THR A 158 6.47 11.83 -0.70
CA THR A 158 6.48 12.91 0.30
C THR A 158 6.93 12.48 1.69
N GLY A 159 6.91 11.17 2.00
CA GLY A 159 7.10 10.64 3.36
C GLY A 159 5.92 10.89 4.32
N TYR A 160 4.87 11.57 3.86
CA TYR A 160 3.74 11.95 4.70
C TYR A 160 2.97 10.72 5.23
N THR A 161 2.68 10.76 6.51
CA THR A 161 1.76 9.84 7.18
C THR A 161 0.67 10.66 7.84
N PRO A 162 -0.62 10.33 7.66
CA PRO A 162 -1.71 11.07 8.29
C PRO A 162 -1.61 11.04 9.82
N LEU A 163 -1.97 12.14 10.45
CA LEU A 163 -2.18 12.16 11.89
C LEU A 163 -3.35 11.25 12.26
N ALA A 164 -3.31 10.63 13.43
CA ALA A 164 -4.39 9.79 13.92
C ALA A 164 -5.75 10.51 13.91
N ALA A 165 -5.76 11.82 14.16
CA ALA A 165 -6.97 12.66 14.13
C ALA A 165 -7.54 12.89 12.70
N GLU A 166 -6.76 12.62 11.65
CA GLU A 166 -7.22 12.77 10.25
C GLU A 166 -7.95 11.53 9.74
N ILE A 167 -7.64 10.36 10.32
CA ILE A 167 -8.16 9.07 9.86
C ILE A 167 -9.69 9.01 9.83
N PRO A 168 -10.42 9.42 10.88
CA PRO A 168 -11.90 9.40 10.83
C PRO A 168 -12.48 10.21 9.68
N ARG A 169 -11.83 11.32 9.33
CA ARG A 169 -12.28 12.20 8.24
C ARG A 169 -12.04 11.58 6.85
N ILE A 170 -10.95 10.82 6.69
CA ILE A 170 -10.67 10.07 5.45
C ILE A 170 -11.72 8.96 5.29
N VAL A 171 -11.97 8.19 6.36
CA VAL A 171 -12.97 7.12 6.38
C VAL A 171 -14.37 7.67 6.08
N GLU A 172 -14.76 8.79 6.73
CA GLU A 172 -16.05 9.47 6.49
C GLU A 172 -16.26 9.79 5.00
N VAL A 173 -15.25 10.33 4.32
CA VAL A 173 -15.36 10.69 2.90
C VAL A 173 -15.55 9.46 2.01
N LEU A 174 -14.90 8.35 2.32
CA LEU A 174 -15.06 7.10 1.59
C LEU A 174 -16.43 6.46 1.86
N THR A 175 -16.87 6.45 3.11
CA THR A 175 -18.22 5.94 3.47
C THR A 175 -19.33 6.80 2.89
N GLU A 176 -19.22 8.14 2.90
CA GLU A 176 -20.16 9.03 2.20
C GLU A 176 -20.31 8.67 0.70
N ALA A 177 -19.23 8.33 0.03
CA ALA A 177 -19.31 7.94 -1.38
C ALA A 177 -19.99 6.57 -1.53
N ALA A 178 -19.69 5.63 -0.64
CA ALA A 178 -20.31 4.31 -0.59
C ALA A 178 -21.81 4.36 -0.28
N ASP A 179 -22.23 5.22 0.67
CA ASP A 179 -23.63 5.49 1.02
C ASP A 179 -24.45 6.04 -0.17
N ARG A 180 -23.78 6.74 -1.09
CA ARG A 180 -24.37 7.21 -2.36
C ARG A 180 -24.44 6.16 -3.44
N GLY A 181 -24.20 4.88 -3.10
CA GLY A 181 -24.25 3.75 -4.01
C GLY A 181 -22.97 3.52 -4.82
N ARG A 182 -21.85 4.20 -4.51
CA ARG A 182 -20.59 3.93 -5.19
C ARG A 182 -19.94 2.67 -4.63
N LYS A 183 -19.44 1.81 -5.50
CA LYS A 183 -18.60 0.65 -5.15
C LYS A 183 -17.15 1.07 -5.18
N LEU A 184 -16.52 1.14 -4.02
CA LEU A 184 -15.13 1.58 -3.89
C LEU A 184 -14.21 0.37 -3.77
N VAL A 185 -13.15 0.33 -4.56
CA VAL A 185 -11.99 -0.52 -4.34
C VAL A 185 -10.86 0.37 -3.82
N VAL A 186 -10.56 0.25 -2.53
CA VAL A 186 -9.52 1.05 -1.90
C VAL A 186 -8.24 0.24 -1.83
N LEU A 187 -7.27 0.61 -2.65
CA LEU A 187 -5.94 0.02 -2.70
C LEU A 187 -5.08 0.70 -1.62
N ILE A 188 -4.71 -0.05 -0.61
CA ILE A 188 -3.88 0.42 0.50
C ILE A 188 -2.46 -0.07 0.22
N ASP A 189 -1.66 0.82 -0.35
CA ASP A 189 -0.27 0.57 -0.68
C ASP A 189 0.60 0.85 0.54
N ASP A 190 0.86 -0.21 1.29
CA ASP A 190 1.64 -0.20 2.52
C ASP A 190 3.14 -0.46 2.28
N ALA A 191 3.68 -0.01 1.15
CA ALA A 191 5.09 -0.23 0.79
C ALA A 191 6.08 0.26 1.86
N TYR A 192 5.71 1.26 2.64
CA TYR A 192 6.52 1.86 3.69
C TYR A 192 5.91 1.67 5.08
N PHE A 193 4.96 0.74 5.22
CA PHE A 193 4.38 0.38 6.52
C PHE A 193 5.46 0.07 7.55
N GLY A 194 5.25 0.48 8.79
CA GLY A 194 6.20 0.31 9.89
C GLY A 194 7.30 1.39 9.98
N LEU A 195 7.56 2.14 8.91
CA LEU A 195 8.58 3.18 8.88
C LEU A 195 8.04 4.54 9.34
N VAL A 196 7.45 4.56 10.53
CA VAL A 196 6.89 5.74 11.18
C VAL A 196 7.55 5.94 12.54
N PHE A 197 8.04 7.15 12.79
CA PHE A 197 8.76 7.51 14.01
C PHE A 197 8.25 8.79 14.66
N GLU A 198 7.44 9.59 13.96
CA GLU A 198 6.86 10.82 14.52
C GLU A 198 5.70 10.51 15.46
N ASP A 199 5.50 11.39 16.45
CA ASP A 199 4.39 11.30 17.37
C ASP A 199 3.09 11.80 16.75
N GLY A 200 1.97 11.23 17.18
CA GLY A 200 0.63 11.63 16.74
C GLY A 200 0.21 11.12 15.36
N VAL A 201 1.11 10.51 14.57
CA VAL A 201 0.76 9.89 13.30
C VAL A 201 0.04 8.57 13.51
N PHE A 202 -0.78 8.19 12.54
CA PHE A 202 -1.45 6.90 12.54
C PHE A 202 -0.45 5.79 12.22
N ARG A 203 -0.25 4.88 13.17
CA ARG A 203 0.79 3.84 13.09
C ARG A 203 0.31 2.52 12.51
N GLU A 204 -0.99 2.32 12.41
CA GLU A 204 -1.58 1.15 11.79
C GLU A 204 -1.88 1.37 10.30
N SER A 205 -2.10 0.29 9.57
CA SER A 205 -2.54 0.36 8.19
C SER A 205 -3.95 0.94 8.08
N MET A 206 -4.20 1.73 7.02
CA MET A 206 -5.57 2.16 6.67
C MET A 206 -6.53 0.97 6.44
N PHE A 207 -6.00 -0.21 6.20
CA PHE A 207 -6.78 -1.44 6.10
C PHE A 207 -7.57 -1.72 7.38
N THR A 208 -7.03 -1.40 8.55
CA THR A 208 -7.68 -1.64 9.85
C THR A 208 -9.03 -0.93 9.99
N VAL A 209 -9.13 0.26 9.43
CA VAL A 209 -10.33 1.11 9.52
C VAL A 209 -11.25 1.01 8.31
N LEU A 210 -10.81 0.32 7.24
CA LEU A 210 -11.57 0.23 5.99
C LEU A 210 -12.08 -1.18 5.68
N CYS A 211 -11.48 -2.24 6.23
CA CYS A 211 -11.82 -3.63 5.87
C CYS A 211 -13.27 -4.03 6.22
N ASP A 212 -13.91 -3.33 7.13
CA ASP A 212 -15.29 -3.55 7.57
C ASP A 212 -16.10 -2.23 7.65
N ALA A 213 -15.61 -1.16 7.05
CA ALA A 213 -16.22 0.17 7.17
C ALA A 213 -17.59 0.27 6.48
N HIS A 214 -17.77 -0.38 5.32
CA HIS A 214 -19.03 -0.30 4.57
C HIS A 214 -19.15 -1.45 3.56
N PRO A 215 -20.34 -2.05 3.31
CA PRO A 215 -20.49 -3.16 2.35
C PRO A 215 -20.11 -2.82 0.91
N ASN A 216 -20.15 -1.56 0.51
CA ASN A 216 -19.71 -1.08 -0.81
C ASN A 216 -18.23 -0.65 -0.84
N ILE A 217 -17.45 -0.91 0.20
CA ILE A 217 -16.01 -0.66 0.24
C ILE A 217 -15.29 -2.01 0.29
N LEU A 218 -14.51 -2.30 -0.74
CA LEU A 218 -13.54 -3.38 -0.77
C LEU A 218 -12.16 -2.79 -0.46
N ALA A 219 -11.66 -3.03 0.73
CA ALA A 219 -10.29 -2.67 1.11
C ALA A 219 -9.32 -3.77 0.63
N VAL A 220 -8.28 -3.39 -0.11
CA VAL A 220 -7.24 -4.28 -0.63
C VAL A 220 -5.91 -3.81 -0.09
N LYS A 221 -5.35 -4.54 0.89
CA LYS A 221 -4.03 -4.26 1.44
C LYS A 221 -2.95 -4.87 0.55
N LEU A 222 -1.98 -4.06 0.17
CA LEU A 222 -0.77 -4.46 -0.53
C LEU A 222 0.43 -4.19 0.39
N ASP A 223 1.16 -5.22 0.72
CA ASP A 223 2.16 -5.20 1.78
C ASP A 223 3.39 -6.02 1.40
N GLY A 224 4.48 -5.88 2.14
CA GLY A 224 5.67 -6.69 1.93
C GLY A 224 6.88 -6.19 2.73
N PRO A 225 7.86 -7.05 2.99
CA PRO A 225 9.01 -6.77 3.85
C PRO A 225 10.07 -5.88 3.19
N THR A 226 9.89 -5.52 1.94
CA THR A 226 10.93 -4.94 1.09
C THR A 226 11.66 -3.76 1.73
N LYS A 227 10.95 -2.83 2.37
CA LYS A 227 11.52 -1.63 2.98
C LYS A 227 11.68 -1.78 4.49
N GLU A 228 10.63 -2.24 5.17
CA GLU A 228 10.62 -2.40 6.63
C GLU A 228 11.73 -3.35 7.11
N ASP A 229 11.96 -4.45 6.39
CA ASP A 229 12.91 -5.49 6.76
C ASP A 229 14.22 -5.47 5.93
N TYR A 230 14.45 -4.42 5.14
CA TYR A 230 15.67 -4.24 4.33
C TYR A 230 15.97 -5.40 3.37
N VAL A 231 14.94 -5.95 2.71
CA VAL A 231 15.07 -7.11 1.81
C VAL A 231 14.67 -6.80 0.36
N TRP A 232 15.17 -5.71 -0.17
CA TRP A 232 14.83 -5.24 -1.54
C TRP A 232 15.03 -6.30 -2.62
N GLY A 233 16.04 -7.16 -2.47
CA GLY A 233 16.39 -8.22 -3.42
C GLY A 233 15.49 -9.45 -3.37
N PHE A 234 14.76 -9.71 -2.28
CA PHE A 234 13.93 -10.91 -2.13
C PHE A 234 12.69 -10.88 -3.03
N ARG A 235 12.24 -9.69 -3.42
CA ARG A 235 11.08 -9.51 -4.31
C ARG A 235 9.86 -10.28 -3.84
N ILE A 236 9.50 -10.14 -2.57
CA ILE A 236 8.33 -10.76 -1.95
C ILE A 236 7.34 -9.70 -1.47
N GLY A 237 6.08 -9.96 -1.65
CA GLY A 237 4.98 -9.12 -1.22
C GLY A 237 3.71 -9.93 -1.08
#